data_cdea19e96b6188d28b227b7db25526f6
#
_entry.id   cdea19e96b6188d28b227b7db25526f6
#
_cell.length_a   1.000
_cell.length_b   1.000
_cell.length_c   1.000
_cell.angle_alpha   90.00
_cell.angle_beta   90.00
_cell.angle_gamma   90.00
#
_symmetry.space_group_name_H-M   'P 1'
#
loop_
_entity.id
_entity.type
_entity.pdbx_description
1 polymer ?
#
loop_
_entity_poly.entity_id
_entity_poly.type
_entity_poly.pdbx_seq_one_letter_code
_entity_poly.pdbx_strand_id
1 'polypeptide(L)'
;MEEQSVQLRMSTRFVNIDRDTPMLLPPDLRDWVQQDDLAHFLVDALALLDLSAATVNARGTGSEQYPPAMMLGLLTYCYANGLFSSRQIERATYQNLSVRYLAANTHPDHDTIAKFRRENAALLRSAFVQLLQLARHAGLLQLGVIALDGTKLEANAAKRKTRTAAQLEAELRQLDQRVTELLEHAEVADQSGEAGQELPAELADVQTRRTRLLQAKTQLERQVRERHRQRAVQHRDRPPGDKPRRVPVVPRPTDTINPTDPDSTLTPTARQPYIQGYNAQLAVSAEGLGLIVAADVVRDTSDNQQLEPMVEQTVANVGRAAQVVVDTGYENIRQILAVEQRHGMQVLCPPAASANARADVVSRSRWRRQRKAKRDELRACLQTVQGRARYALRRITVEPAIGIIKNVLGFVRFQLRGLEKVKTEWWLVSLAFNCRRLAVRWT
;
A
#
# COMPACT_ATOMS: atom_id res chain seq x y z
N MET A 1 29.19 -8.24 -74.70
CA MET A 1 29.04 -7.13 -73.72
C MET A 1 28.33 -7.71 -72.50
N GLU A 2 29.14 -8.15 -71.54
CA GLU A 2 28.66 -8.66 -70.24
C GLU A 2 28.61 -7.51 -69.24
N GLU A 3 27.41 -7.14 -68.82
CA GLU A 3 27.21 -6.20 -67.71
C GLU A 3 27.54 -6.93 -66.39
N GLN A 4 28.70 -6.67 -65.84
CA GLN A 4 29.02 -7.05 -64.48
C GLN A 4 28.30 -6.14 -63.49
N SER A 5 27.18 -6.59 -62.93
CA SER A 5 26.55 -5.96 -61.80
C SER A 5 27.46 -6.09 -60.57
N VAL A 6 28.09 -5.01 -60.19
CA VAL A 6 28.83 -4.91 -58.91
C VAL A 6 27.84 -4.85 -57.76
N GLN A 7 27.53 -6.00 -57.16
CA GLN A 7 26.84 -6.05 -55.89
C GLN A 7 27.77 -5.55 -54.78
N LEU A 8 27.53 -4.33 -54.30
CA LEU A 8 28.11 -3.84 -53.05
C LEU A 8 27.62 -4.73 -51.90
N ARG A 9 28.43 -5.70 -51.49
CA ARG A 9 28.27 -6.43 -50.24
C ARG A 9 28.58 -5.46 -49.10
N MET A 10 27.58 -4.86 -48.51
CA MET A 10 27.72 -4.21 -47.20
C MET A 10 28.13 -5.29 -46.19
N SER A 11 29.39 -5.31 -45.79
CA SER A 11 29.90 -6.22 -44.75
C SER A 11 29.33 -5.70 -43.41
N THR A 12 28.23 -6.30 -42.95
CA THR A 12 27.74 -6.13 -41.58
C THR A 12 28.78 -6.70 -40.61
N ARG A 13 29.43 -5.81 -39.86
CA ARG A 13 30.33 -6.22 -38.78
C ARG A 13 29.48 -6.57 -37.56
N PHE A 14 29.36 -7.86 -37.27
CA PHE A 14 28.80 -8.34 -36.01
C PHE A 14 29.90 -8.44 -34.97
N VAL A 15 29.58 -8.21 -33.69
CA VAL A 15 30.47 -8.52 -32.57
C VAL A 15 30.66 -10.03 -32.49
N ASN A 16 31.88 -10.46 -32.32
CA ASN A 16 32.19 -11.89 -32.12
C ASN A 16 31.58 -12.32 -30.76
N ILE A 17 30.74 -13.35 -30.77
CA ILE A 17 30.10 -13.89 -29.56
C ILE A 17 30.76 -15.24 -29.28
N ASP A 18 31.59 -15.25 -28.24
CA ASP A 18 32.16 -16.49 -27.70
C ASP A 18 31.57 -16.73 -26.32
N ARG A 19 30.97 -17.90 -26.12
CA ARG A 19 30.35 -18.32 -24.85
C ARG A 19 31.19 -19.36 -24.11
N ASP A 20 32.21 -19.89 -24.75
CA ASP A 20 32.99 -21.00 -24.27
C ASP A 20 34.38 -20.56 -23.75
N THR A 21 34.72 -19.28 -23.91
CA THR A 21 35.97 -18.73 -23.35
C THR A 21 35.88 -18.72 -21.82
N PRO A 22 36.78 -19.40 -21.10
CA PRO A 22 36.89 -19.37 -19.66
C PRO A 22 37.13 -17.93 -19.18
N MET A 23 36.28 -17.45 -18.29
CA MET A 23 36.41 -16.11 -17.70
C MET A 23 36.84 -16.21 -16.24
N LEU A 24 37.80 -15.40 -15.83
CA LEU A 24 38.15 -15.22 -14.42
C LEU A 24 37.18 -14.15 -13.84
N LEU A 25 36.28 -14.58 -12.95
CA LEU A 25 35.44 -13.66 -12.24
C LEU A 25 36.16 -13.12 -11.00
N PRO A 26 35.92 -11.84 -10.60
CA PRO A 26 36.44 -11.33 -9.35
C PRO A 26 36.04 -12.22 -8.18
N PRO A 27 36.93 -12.45 -7.19
CA PRO A 27 36.58 -13.27 -6.02
C PRO A 27 35.59 -12.64 -5.09
N ASP A 28 35.46 -11.31 -5.12
CA ASP A 28 34.53 -10.55 -4.29
C ASP A 28 33.20 -10.32 -5.04
N LEU A 29 32.09 -10.69 -4.40
CA LEU A 29 30.73 -10.44 -4.92
C LEU A 29 30.46 -8.94 -5.15
N ARG A 30 31.09 -8.06 -4.40
CA ARG A 30 30.97 -6.61 -4.56
C ARG A 30 31.42 -6.16 -5.93
N ASP A 31 32.48 -6.73 -6.43
CA ASP A 31 33.08 -6.38 -7.73
C ASP A 31 32.25 -6.89 -8.92
N TRP A 32 31.29 -7.81 -8.68
CA TRP A 32 30.36 -8.30 -9.70
C TRP A 32 29.21 -7.32 -9.96
N VAL A 33 28.96 -6.40 -9.03
CA VAL A 33 27.87 -5.44 -9.08
C VAL A 33 28.39 -4.09 -9.52
N GLN A 34 27.70 -3.46 -10.48
CA GLN A 34 28.06 -2.13 -10.97
C GLN A 34 28.11 -1.14 -9.81
N GLN A 35 29.06 -0.20 -9.84
CA GLN A 35 29.31 0.74 -8.75
C GLN A 35 28.13 1.67 -8.43
N ASP A 36 27.31 1.97 -9.43
CA ASP A 36 26.10 2.79 -9.31
C ASP A 36 24.82 1.99 -9.01
N ASP A 37 24.94 0.66 -8.79
CA ASP A 37 23.79 -0.17 -8.45
C ASP A 37 23.23 0.18 -7.06
N LEU A 38 21.91 0.20 -6.97
CA LEU A 38 21.15 0.43 -5.74
C LEU A 38 21.58 -0.49 -4.57
N ALA A 39 22.15 -1.67 -4.87
CA ALA A 39 22.58 -2.62 -3.85
C ALA A 39 23.66 -2.05 -2.94
N HIS A 40 24.65 -1.32 -3.48
CA HIS A 40 25.70 -0.67 -2.68
C HIS A 40 25.11 0.37 -1.74
N PHE A 41 24.27 1.26 -2.29
CA PHE A 41 23.55 2.24 -1.45
C PHE A 41 22.78 1.58 -0.31
N LEU A 42 22.08 0.47 -0.60
CA LEU A 42 21.30 -0.22 0.43
C LEU A 42 22.17 -0.82 1.53
N VAL A 43 23.31 -1.44 1.18
CA VAL A 43 24.24 -1.98 2.19
C VAL A 43 24.73 -0.86 3.11
N ASP A 44 25.16 0.26 2.54
CA ASP A 44 25.69 1.40 3.30
C ASP A 44 24.59 2.07 4.14
N ALA A 45 23.42 2.33 3.56
CA ALA A 45 22.32 2.99 4.24
C ALA A 45 21.76 2.13 5.39
N LEU A 46 21.63 0.81 5.20
CA LEU A 46 21.12 -0.09 6.22
C LEU A 46 22.08 -0.26 7.42
N ALA A 47 23.39 -0.09 7.19
CA ALA A 47 24.38 -0.10 8.26
C ALA A 47 24.20 1.09 9.24
N LEU A 48 23.53 2.17 8.80
CA LEU A 48 23.24 3.35 9.60
C LEU A 48 21.91 3.27 10.38
N LEU A 49 21.09 2.23 10.12
CA LEU A 49 19.78 2.11 10.75
C LEU A 49 19.84 1.30 12.04
N ASP A 50 19.05 1.72 13.01
CA ASP A 50 18.73 0.88 14.19
C ASP A 50 17.70 -0.19 13.78
N LEU A 51 18.13 -1.44 13.80
CA LEU A 51 17.33 -2.61 13.46
C LEU A 51 16.80 -3.36 14.70
N SER A 52 16.86 -2.78 15.89
CA SER A 52 16.39 -3.38 17.15
C SER A 52 14.91 -3.76 17.14
N ALA A 53 14.11 -3.10 16.29
CA ALA A 53 12.71 -3.43 16.08
C ALA A 53 12.47 -4.75 15.28
N ALA A 54 13.54 -5.43 14.86
CA ALA A 54 13.43 -6.69 14.14
C ALA A 54 12.91 -7.82 15.04
N THR A 55 11.97 -8.59 14.52
CA THR A 55 11.50 -9.81 15.17
C THR A 55 12.49 -10.94 14.87
N VAL A 56 13.25 -11.35 15.89
CA VAL A 56 14.23 -12.44 15.83
C VAL A 56 13.91 -13.51 16.87
N ASN A 57 14.29 -14.75 16.61
CA ASN A 57 14.23 -15.81 17.61
C ASN A 57 15.41 -15.67 18.59
N ALA A 58 15.19 -15.03 19.70
CA ALA A 58 16.21 -14.82 20.74
C ALA A 58 16.54 -16.08 21.55
N ARG A 59 15.77 -17.17 21.39
CA ARG A 59 15.96 -18.42 22.17
C ARG A 59 17.15 -19.27 21.70
N GLY A 60 17.72 -18.97 20.54
CA GLY A 60 18.84 -19.74 19.97
C GLY A 60 18.49 -21.18 19.58
N THR A 61 17.20 -21.54 19.54
CA THR A 61 16.71 -22.87 19.17
C THR A 61 16.17 -22.87 17.73
N GLY A 62 16.31 -23.97 17.03
CA GLY A 62 15.87 -24.13 15.63
C GLY A 62 16.98 -23.83 14.61
N SER A 63 16.59 -23.64 13.36
CA SER A 63 17.51 -23.35 12.27
C SER A 63 18.12 -21.94 12.42
N GLU A 64 19.29 -21.74 11.85
CA GLU A 64 19.94 -20.42 11.76
C GLU A 64 19.01 -19.40 11.08
N GLN A 65 19.06 -18.17 11.55
CA GLN A 65 18.26 -17.07 11.03
C GLN A 65 19.09 -16.16 10.15
N TYR A 66 18.49 -15.67 9.09
CA TYR A 66 19.11 -14.64 8.26
C TYR A 66 19.16 -13.30 9.00
N PRO A 67 20.27 -12.54 8.91
CA PRO A 67 20.38 -11.22 9.53
C PRO A 67 19.27 -10.27 9.06
N PRO A 68 18.64 -9.53 9.99
CA PRO A 68 17.57 -8.58 9.65
C PRO A 68 17.98 -7.53 8.60
N ALA A 69 19.22 -7.02 8.66
CA ALA A 69 19.76 -6.09 7.67
C ALA A 69 19.77 -6.68 6.26
N MET A 70 20.24 -7.92 6.13
CA MET A 70 20.24 -8.63 4.85
C MET A 70 18.83 -8.81 4.28
N MET A 71 17.89 -9.28 5.10
CA MET A 71 16.50 -9.51 4.70
C MET A 71 15.78 -8.21 4.33
N LEU A 72 16.04 -7.13 5.07
CA LEU A 72 15.49 -5.81 4.77
C LEU A 72 16.06 -5.25 3.46
N GLY A 73 17.37 -5.36 3.24
CA GLY A 73 18.05 -4.97 2.00
C GLY A 73 17.52 -5.75 0.79
N LEU A 74 17.44 -7.06 0.92
CA LEU A 74 16.90 -7.96 -0.09
C LEU A 74 15.48 -7.57 -0.50
N LEU A 75 14.58 -7.39 0.47
CA LEU A 75 13.19 -6.98 0.21
C LEU A 75 13.12 -5.60 -0.43
N THR A 76 13.86 -4.62 0.10
CA THR A 76 13.85 -3.24 -0.40
C THR A 76 14.35 -3.17 -1.85
N TYR A 77 15.45 -3.86 -2.16
CA TYR A 77 16.00 -3.95 -3.51
C TYR A 77 15.02 -4.59 -4.48
N CYS A 78 14.46 -5.74 -4.09
CA CYS A 78 13.52 -6.48 -4.94
C CYS A 78 12.26 -5.65 -5.23
N TYR A 79 11.70 -4.98 -4.23
CA TYR A 79 10.54 -4.08 -4.41
C TYR A 79 10.88 -2.87 -5.28
N ALA A 80 12.10 -2.32 -5.15
CA ALA A 80 12.60 -1.24 -5.99
C ALA A 80 12.76 -1.64 -7.45
N ASN A 81 12.89 -2.94 -7.74
CA ASN A 81 13.07 -3.51 -9.08
C ASN A 81 11.85 -4.33 -9.58
N GLY A 82 10.66 -4.16 -8.96
CA GLY A 82 9.43 -4.79 -9.42
C GLY A 82 9.27 -6.27 -9.07
N LEU A 83 10.07 -6.79 -8.16
CA LEU A 83 10.00 -8.18 -7.69
C LEU A 83 9.26 -8.22 -6.34
N PHE A 84 7.97 -8.57 -6.36
CA PHE A 84 7.11 -8.50 -5.17
C PHE A 84 6.77 -9.86 -4.57
N SER A 85 6.78 -10.92 -5.39
CA SER A 85 6.47 -12.27 -4.94
C SER A 85 7.67 -12.91 -4.25
N SER A 86 7.47 -13.54 -3.08
CA SER A 86 8.54 -14.24 -2.35
C SER A 86 9.25 -15.28 -3.22
N ARG A 87 8.52 -16.01 -4.10
CA ARG A 87 9.10 -16.99 -5.02
C ARG A 87 9.94 -16.34 -6.13
N GLN A 88 9.56 -15.12 -6.58
CA GLN A 88 10.38 -14.37 -7.52
C GLN A 88 11.67 -13.88 -6.84
N ILE A 89 11.56 -13.41 -5.58
CA ILE A 89 12.72 -12.98 -4.79
C ILE A 89 13.68 -14.14 -4.54
N GLU A 90 13.18 -15.29 -4.09
CA GLU A 90 13.98 -16.51 -3.93
C GLU A 90 14.71 -16.86 -5.24
N ARG A 91 14.01 -16.91 -6.37
CA ARG A 91 14.64 -17.18 -7.68
C ARG A 91 15.70 -16.14 -8.04
N ALA A 92 15.46 -14.86 -7.72
CA ALA A 92 16.40 -13.78 -8.00
C ALA A 92 17.72 -13.94 -7.21
N THR A 93 17.72 -14.55 -6.03
CA THR A 93 18.97 -14.84 -5.28
C THR A 93 19.91 -15.77 -6.04
N TYR A 94 19.41 -16.58 -6.96
CA TYR A 94 20.22 -17.45 -7.83
C TYR A 94 20.60 -16.78 -9.17
N GLN A 95 19.76 -15.89 -9.70
CA GLN A 95 19.84 -15.43 -11.08
C GLN A 95 20.33 -13.99 -11.24
N ASN A 96 20.22 -13.13 -10.20
CA ASN A 96 20.56 -11.73 -10.26
C ASN A 96 21.77 -11.43 -9.37
N LEU A 97 22.82 -10.84 -9.92
CA LEU A 97 24.09 -10.60 -9.22
C LEU A 97 23.94 -9.65 -8.05
N SER A 98 23.20 -8.55 -8.20
CA SER A 98 22.96 -7.57 -7.13
C SER A 98 22.15 -8.19 -5.99
N VAL A 99 21.17 -9.06 -6.30
CA VAL A 99 20.39 -9.80 -5.31
C VAL A 99 21.27 -10.85 -4.58
N ARG A 100 22.14 -11.53 -5.29
CA ARG A 100 23.15 -12.45 -4.70
C ARG A 100 24.10 -11.72 -3.77
N TYR A 101 24.58 -10.55 -4.18
CA TYR A 101 25.43 -9.70 -3.35
C TYR A 101 24.73 -9.31 -2.05
N LEU A 102 23.49 -8.77 -2.12
CA LEU A 102 22.69 -8.43 -0.95
C LEU A 102 22.41 -9.61 -0.03
N ALA A 103 22.20 -10.80 -0.60
CA ALA A 103 21.97 -12.03 0.13
C ALA A 103 23.28 -12.72 0.58
N ALA A 104 24.46 -12.10 0.38
CA ALA A 104 25.77 -12.66 0.67
C ALA A 104 25.92 -14.10 0.15
N ASN A 105 25.47 -14.34 -1.10
CA ASN A 105 25.46 -15.65 -1.75
C ASN A 105 24.64 -16.73 -1.00
N THR A 106 23.71 -16.32 -0.13
CA THR A 106 22.73 -17.22 0.50
C THR A 106 21.39 -17.17 -0.23
N HIS A 107 20.55 -18.17 -0.02
CA HIS A 107 19.32 -18.35 -0.77
C HIS A 107 18.15 -18.59 0.18
N PRO A 108 17.64 -17.54 0.88
CA PRO A 108 16.46 -17.69 1.72
C PRO A 108 15.27 -18.16 0.88
N ASP A 109 14.57 -19.18 1.36
CA ASP A 109 13.40 -19.72 0.70
C ASP A 109 12.22 -18.74 0.75
N HIS A 110 11.23 -18.95 -0.12
CA HIS A 110 10.10 -18.09 -0.26
C HIS A 110 9.23 -18.01 1.00
N ASP A 111 9.19 -19.04 1.85
CA ASP A 111 8.42 -19.05 3.09
C ASP A 111 9.11 -18.18 4.15
N THR A 112 10.46 -18.28 4.25
CA THR A 112 11.28 -17.41 5.11
C THR A 112 11.13 -15.93 4.70
N ILE A 113 11.22 -15.63 3.40
CA ILE A 113 11.00 -14.26 2.87
C ILE A 113 9.59 -13.76 3.20
N ALA A 114 8.57 -14.60 2.96
CA ALA A 114 7.18 -14.25 3.25
C ALA A 114 6.93 -14.08 4.75
N LYS A 115 7.53 -14.92 5.59
CA LYS A 115 7.46 -14.83 7.06
C LYS A 115 8.10 -13.53 7.54
N PHE A 116 9.33 -13.24 7.13
CA PHE A 116 10.02 -12.02 7.52
C PHE A 116 9.19 -10.76 7.19
N ARG A 117 8.66 -10.66 5.97
CA ARG A 117 7.82 -9.53 5.55
C ARG A 117 6.54 -9.39 6.37
N ARG A 118 5.94 -10.51 6.83
CA ARG A 118 4.70 -10.48 7.63
C ARG A 118 4.94 -10.12 9.10
N GLU A 119 6.07 -10.56 9.65
CA GLU A 119 6.34 -10.47 11.08
C GLU A 119 7.13 -9.22 11.48
N ASN A 120 7.77 -8.54 10.52
CA ASN A 120 8.63 -7.39 10.76
C ASN A 120 7.99 -6.03 10.40
N ALA A 121 6.69 -5.85 10.69
CA ALA A 121 6.00 -4.60 10.41
C ALA A 121 6.63 -3.40 11.14
N ALA A 122 7.03 -3.57 12.40
CA ALA A 122 7.68 -2.52 13.19
C ALA A 122 9.04 -2.12 12.60
N LEU A 123 9.85 -3.09 12.17
CA LEU A 123 11.12 -2.85 11.50
C LEU A 123 10.94 -2.08 10.20
N LEU A 124 10.02 -2.50 9.33
CA LEU A 124 9.77 -1.86 8.03
C LEU A 124 9.32 -0.41 8.20
N ARG A 125 8.44 -0.15 9.18
CA ARG A 125 8.03 1.21 9.52
C ARG A 125 9.18 2.03 10.08
N SER A 126 9.95 1.48 11.02
CA SER A 126 11.11 2.13 11.62
C SER A 126 12.16 2.49 10.57
N ALA A 127 12.51 1.55 9.68
CA ALA A 127 13.45 1.78 8.59
C ALA A 127 12.99 2.89 7.64
N PHE A 128 11.69 2.93 7.30
CA PHE A 128 11.12 4.01 6.49
C PHE A 128 11.32 5.37 7.16
N VAL A 129 11.01 5.49 8.46
CA VAL A 129 11.15 6.75 9.19
C VAL A 129 12.61 7.15 9.37
N GLN A 130 13.49 6.22 9.75
CA GLN A 130 14.91 6.48 9.94
C GLN A 130 15.59 6.93 8.65
N LEU A 131 15.25 6.31 7.50
CA LEU A 131 15.77 6.75 6.19
C LEU A 131 15.39 8.21 5.88
N LEU A 132 14.16 8.61 6.20
CA LEU A 132 13.71 9.99 6.03
C LEU A 132 14.47 10.96 6.95
N GLN A 133 14.75 10.55 8.18
CA GLN A 133 15.53 11.33 9.13
C GLN A 133 16.98 11.50 8.66
N LEU A 134 17.61 10.43 8.17
CA LEU A 134 18.92 10.49 7.52
C LEU A 134 18.94 11.44 6.33
N ALA A 135 17.96 11.32 5.43
CA ALA A 135 17.82 12.22 4.28
C ALA A 135 17.65 13.68 4.70
N ARG A 136 16.93 13.95 5.79
CA ARG A 136 16.78 15.28 6.36
C ARG A 136 18.09 15.83 6.94
N HIS A 137 18.84 15.04 7.70
CA HIS A 137 20.13 15.43 8.23
C HIS A 137 21.16 15.71 7.12
N ALA A 138 21.09 14.94 6.04
CA ALA A 138 21.94 15.15 4.85
C ALA A 138 21.48 16.35 3.97
N GLY A 139 20.40 17.07 4.34
CA GLY A 139 19.88 18.19 3.55
C GLY A 139 19.16 17.77 2.26
N LEU A 140 18.92 16.47 2.04
CA LEU A 140 18.27 15.91 0.85
C LEU A 140 16.74 15.95 0.93
N LEU A 141 16.17 16.14 2.12
CA LEU A 141 14.75 16.30 2.37
C LEU A 141 14.44 17.69 2.90
N GLN A 142 13.66 18.45 2.14
CA GLN A 142 13.14 19.77 2.51
C GLN A 142 11.63 19.71 2.70
N LEU A 143 11.09 20.50 3.63
CA LEU A 143 9.69 20.46 4.05
C LEU A 143 8.99 21.82 3.88
N GLY A 144 9.08 22.42 2.69
CA GLY A 144 8.33 23.63 2.34
C GLY A 144 6.88 23.30 2.00
N VAL A 145 6.68 22.50 0.97
CA VAL A 145 5.37 22.06 0.50
C VAL A 145 5.32 20.53 0.43
N ILE A 146 4.24 19.95 0.93
CA ILE A 146 3.91 18.53 0.74
C ILE A 146 2.65 18.38 -0.11
N ALA A 147 2.64 17.41 -1.00
CA ALA A 147 1.48 17.05 -1.81
C ALA A 147 0.92 15.71 -1.34
N LEU A 148 -0.39 15.66 -1.06
CA LEU A 148 -1.08 14.43 -0.71
C LEU A 148 -1.95 13.96 -1.86
N ASP A 149 -1.96 12.64 -2.09
CA ASP A 149 -2.88 12.01 -3.01
C ASP A 149 -3.16 10.56 -2.63
N GLY A 150 -4.34 10.07 -3.03
CA GLY A 150 -4.77 8.69 -2.85
C GLY A 150 -4.76 7.92 -4.17
N THR A 151 -4.44 6.64 -4.10
CA THR A 151 -4.50 5.78 -5.27
C THR A 151 -5.14 4.45 -4.94
N LYS A 152 -5.97 3.95 -5.86
CA LYS A 152 -6.64 2.66 -5.69
C LYS A 152 -5.72 1.55 -6.21
N LEU A 153 -5.44 0.56 -5.34
CA LEU A 153 -4.63 -0.62 -5.64
C LEU A 153 -5.45 -1.89 -5.40
N GLU A 154 -5.22 -2.91 -6.22
CA GLU A 154 -5.90 -4.19 -6.09
C GLU A 154 -5.48 -4.93 -4.82
N ALA A 155 -6.43 -5.58 -4.16
CA ALA A 155 -6.17 -6.53 -3.09
C ALA A 155 -5.77 -7.90 -3.67
N ASN A 156 -5.11 -8.72 -2.87
CA ASN A 156 -4.85 -10.11 -3.19
C ASN A 156 -6.12 -10.98 -3.00
N ALA A 157 -7.20 -10.56 -3.66
CA ALA A 157 -8.50 -11.22 -3.57
C ALA A 157 -9.28 -11.06 -4.87
N ALA A 158 -9.80 -12.16 -5.40
CA ALA A 158 -10.57 -12.12 -6.63
C ALA A 158 -11.94 -11.47 -6.40
N LYS A 159 -12.30 -10.47 -7.21
CA LYS A 159 -13.59 -9.76 -7.16
C LYS A 159 -14.79 -10.73 -7.20
N ARG A 160 -14.74 -11.80 -8.00
CA ARG A 160 -15.81 -12.81 -8.13
C ARG A 160 -16.12 -13.55 -6.82
N LYS A 161 -15.22 -13.51 -5.84
CA LYS A 161 -15.41 -14.10 -4.50
C LYS A 161 -16.13 -13.18 -3.53
N THR A 162 -16.41 -11.95 -3.92
CA THR A 162 -17.17 -11.01 -3.09
C THR A 162 -18.61 -11.49 -2.94
N ARG A 163 -19.14 -11.42 -1.73
CA ARG A 163 -20.49 -11.84 -1.36
C ARG A 163 -21.22 -10.69 -0.71
N THR A 164 -22.52 -10.60 -0.96
CA THR A 164 -23.40 -9.78 -0.15
C THR A 164 -23.69 -10.46 1.19
N ALA A 165 -24.14 -9.70 2.19
CA ALA A 165 -24.54 -10.27 3.47
C ALA A 165 -25.61 -11.37 3.31
N ALA A 166 -26.58 -11.15 2.44
CA ALA A 166 -27.62 -12.13 2.13
C ALA A 166 -27.05 -13.42 1.48
N GLN A 167 -26.13 -13.28 0.53
CA GLN A 167 -25.47 -14.43 -0.09
C GLN A 167 -24.61 -15.21 0.91
N LEU A 168 -23.89 -14.48 1.78
CA LEU A 168 -23.06 -15.08 2.82
C LEU A 168 -23.89 -15.92 3.79
N GLU A 169 -25.06 -15.43 4.20
CA GLU A 169 -25.98 -16.16 5.09
C GLU A 169 -26.62 -17.37 4.38
N ALA A 170 -26.94 -17.25 3.11
CA ALA A 170 -27.47 -18.36 2.34
C ALA A 170 -26.41 -19.48 2.16
N GLU A 171 -25.17 -19.12 1.80
CA GLU A 171 -24.05 -20.07 1.69
C GLU A 171 -23.75 -20.76 3.04
N LEU A 172 -23.80 -20.03 4.16
CA LEU A 172 -23.59 -20.61 5.48
C LEU A 172 -24.67 -21.64 5.82
N ARG A 173 -25.94 -21.34 5.56
CA ARG A 173 -27.05 -22.32 5.79
C ARG A 173 -26.87 -23.57 4.95
N GLN A 174 -26.47 -23.45 3.69
CA GLN A 174 -26.21 -24.60 2.83
C GLN A 174 -25.03 -25.46 3.34
N LEU A 175 -23.97 -24.81 3.84
CA LEU A 175 -22.84 -25.55 4.42
C LEU A 175 -23.20 -26.22 5.75
N ASP A 176 -24.04 -25.58 6.59
CA ASP A 176 -24.55 -26.19 7.83
C ASP A 176 -25.36 -27.44 7.52
N GLN A 177 -26.26 -27.39 6.53
CA GLN A 177 -27.01 -28.56 6.07
C GLN A 177 -26.09 -29.67 5.56
N ARG A 178 -25.09 -29.32 4.75
CA ARG A 178 -24.12 -30.29 4.21
C ARG A 178 -23.27 -30.94 5.30
N VAL A 179 -22.89 -30.22 6.34
CA VAL A 179 -22.18 -30.78 7.50
C VAL A 179 -23.07 -31.78 8.22
N THR A 180 -24.36 -31.47 8.44
CA THR A 180 -25.29 -32.37 9.07
C THR A 180 -25.46 -33.65 8.25
N GLU A 181 -25.69 -33.56 6.94
CA GLU A 181 -25.79 -34.70 6.04
C GLU A 181 -24.55 -35.62 6.09
N LEU A 182 -23.34 -35.00 6.07
CA LEU A 182 -22.08 -35.75 6.11
C LEU A 182 -21.88 -36.47 7.46
N LEU A 183 -22.30 -35.84 8.56
CA LEU A 183 -22.22 -36.46 9.88
C LEU A 183 -23.24 -37.61 10.02
N GLU A 184 -24.47 -37.45 9.55
CA GLU A 184 -25.48 -38.51 9.51
C GLU A 184 -25.01 -39.72 8.67
N HIS A 185 -24.41 -39.47 7.52
CA HIS A 185 -23.80 -40.52 6.69
C HIS A 185 -22.66 -41.24 7.41
N ALA A 186 -21.81 -40.52 8.15
CA ALA A 186 -20.73 -41.11 8.93
C ALA A 186 -21.24 -41.99 10.07
N GLU A 187 -22.30 -41.55 10.80
CA GLU A 187 -22.93 -42.33 11.86
C GLU A 187 -23.57 -43.64 11.34
N VAL A 188 -24.19 -43.58 10.16
CA VAL A 188 -24.74 -44.77 9.51
C VAL A 188 -23.65 -45.77 9.09
N ALA A 189 -22.51 -45.23 8.56
CA ALA A 189 -21.38 -46.06 8.18
C ALA A 189 -20.71 -46.75 9.39
N ASP A 190 -20.55 -46.01 10.51
CA ASP A 190 -20.04 -46.57 11.77
C ASP A 190 -20.94 -47.68 12.35
N GLN A 191 -22.26 -47.54 12.22
CA GLN A 191 -23.22 -48.55 12.67
C GLN A 191 -23.23 -49.79 11.77
N SER A 192 -22.88 -49.68 10.49
CA SER A 192 -22.84 -50.80 9.55
C SER A 192 -21.55 -51.64 9.63
N GLY A 193 -20.56 -51.23 10.45
CA GLY A 193 -19.34 -51.99 10.68
C GLY A 193 -18.38 -52.00 9.50
N GLU A 194 -18.54 -51.13 8.52
CA GLU A 194 -17.59 -50.90 7.46
C GLU A 194 -16.38 -50.10 8.00
N ALA A 195 -15.47 -50.84 8.63
CA ALA A 195 -14.18 -50.28 9.08
C ALA A 195 -13.37 -49.76 7.88
N GLY A 196 -13.10 -48.46 7.82
CA GLY A 196 -12.11 -47.90 6.92
C GLY A 196 -12.51 -46.71 6.07
N GLN A 197 -13.68 -46.13 6.22
CA GLN A 197 -13.94 -44.81 5.62
C GLN A 197 -13.56 -43.74 6.63
N GLU A 198 -12.34 -43.24 6.48
CA GLU A 198 -11.94 -41.96 7.10
C GLU A 198 -13.00 -40.92 6.80
N LEU A 199 -13.33 -40.09 7.81
CA LEU A 199 -14.20 -38.92 7.62
C LEU A 199 -13.80 -38.23 6.31
N PRO A 200 -14.71 -38.07 5.34
CA PRO A 200 -14.30 -37.69 3.99
C PRO A 200 -13.50 -36.38 4.03
N ALA A 201 -12.44 -36.29 3.24
CA ALA A 201 -11.69 -35.04 3.00
C ALA A 201 -12.66 -33.88 2.68
N GLU A 202 -13.83 -34.20 2.14
CA GLU A 202 -14.94 -33.28 1.90
C GLU A 202 -15.45 -32.60 3.19
N LEU A 203 -15.54 -33.30 4.33
CA LEU A 203 -15.99 -32.68 5.60
C LEU A 203 -14.97 -31.63 6.08
N ALA A 204 -13.67 -31.91 5.97
CA ALA A 204 -12.61 -30.96 6.32
C ALA A 204 -12.64 -29.71 5.43
N ASP A 205 -12.87 -29.89 4.13
CA ASP A 205 -13.00 -28.78 3.17
C ASP A 205 -14.27 -27.95 3.45
N VAL A 206 -15.41 -28.59 3.72
CA VAL A 206 -16.66 -27.91 4.06
C VAL A 206 -16.52 -27.12 5.35
N GLN A 207 -15.92 -27.70 6.39
CA GLN A 207 -15.67 -27.03 7.68
C GLN A 207 -14.70 -25.85 7.52
N THR A 208 -13.63 -26.02 6.74
CA THR A 208 -12.68 -24.94 6.43
C THR A 208 -13.37 -23.78 5.71
N ARG A 209 -14.21 -24.07 4.72
CA ARG A 209 -14.99 -23.08 3.98
C ARG A 209 -15.99 -22.38 4.91
N ARG A 210 -16.72 -23.13 5.73
CA ARG A 210 -17.67 -22.61 6.73
C ARG A 210 -16.99 -21.65 7.71
N THR A 211 -15.85 -22.03 8.26
CA THR A 211 -15.08 -21.21 9.20
C THR A 211 -14.67 -19.88 8.55
N ARG A 212 -14.20 -19.91 7.30
CA ARG A 212 -13.83 -18.72 6.54
C ARG A 212 -15.02 -17.79 6.31
N LEU A 213 -16.20 -18.33 5.99
CA LEU A 213 -17.40 -17.52 5.80
C LEU A 213 -17.91 -16.93 7.12
N LEU A 214 -17.83 -17.67 8.23
CA LEU A 214 -18.15 -17.16 9.56
C LEU A 214 -17.23 -16.02 9.98
N GLN A 215 -15.93 -16.16 9.76
CA GLN A 215 -14.98 -15.08 10.01
C GLN A 215 -15.31 -13.84 9.16
N ALA A 216 -15.65 -14.02 7.89
CA ALA A 216 -16.08 -12.93 7.02
C ALA A 216 -17.36 -12.26 7.53
N LYS A 217 -18.37 -13.02 7.99
CA LYS A 217 -19.60 -12.48 8.60
C LYS A 217 -19.30 -11.64 9.84
N THR A 218 -18.52 -12.18 10.77
CA THR A 218 -18.10 -11.47 11.99
C THR A 218 -17.35 -10.18 11.66
N GLN A 219 -16.46 -10.21 10.65
CA GLN A 219 -15.73 -9.04 10.22
C GLN A 219 -16.66 -8.00 9.58
N LEU A 220 -17.64 -8.40 8.77
CA LEU A 220 -18.63 -7.49 8.20
C LEU A 220 -19.44 -6.78 9.29
N GLU A 221 -19.91 -7.51 10.31
CA GLU A 221 -20.63 -6.95 11.45
C GLU A 221 -19.75 -5.96 12.22
N ARG A 222 -18.48 -6.30 12.48
CA ARG A 222 -17.52 -5.41 13.12
C ARG A 222 -17.35 -4.12 12.32
N GLN A 223 -17.21 -4.20 11.01
CA GLN A 223 -17.04 -3.07 10.12
C GLN A 223 -18.28 -2.16 10.09
N VAL A 224 -19.48 -2.73 10.13
CA VAL A 224 -20.72 -1.94 10.19
C VAL A 224 -20.82 -1.22 11.53
N ARG A 225 -20.50 -1.89 12.66
CA ARG A 225 -20.47 -1.26 13.99
C ARG A 225 -19.44 -0.14 14.07
N GLU A 226 -18.25 -0.35 13.49
CA GLU A 226 -17.20 0.67 13.47
C GLU A 226 -17.61 1.91 12.66
N ARG A 227 -18.15 1.70 11.45
CA ARG A 227 -18.73 2.79 10.63
C ARG A 227 -19.83 3.55 11.40
N HIS A 228 -20.63 2.84 12.17
CA HIS A 228 -21.67 3.47 13.02
C HIS A 228 -21.04 4.33 14.12
N ARG A 229 -20.02 3.82 14.83
CA ARG A 229 -19.28 4.57 15.87
C ARG A 229 -18.62 5.83 15.30
N GLN A 230 -17.87 5.70 14.22
CA GLN A 230 -17.18 6.82 13.57
C GLN A 230 -18.17 7.91 13.15
N ARG A 231 -19.32 7.54 12.59
CA ARG A 231 -20.37 8.49 12.24
C ARG A 231 -21.04 9.11 13.48
N ALA A 232 -21.22 8.36 14.55
CA ALA A 232 -21.77 8.90 15.81
C ALA A 232 -20.86 9.97 16.41
N VAL A 233 -19.52 9.75 16.39
CA VAL A 233 -18.53 10.76 16.80
C VAL A 233 -18.61 12.01 15.92
N GLN A 234 -18.65 11.84 14.60
CA GLN A 234 -18.78 12.95 13.66
C GLN A 234 -20.11 13.72 13.83
N HIS A 235 -21.17 13.06 14.35
CA HIS A 235 -22.45 13.68 14.62
C HIS A 235 -22.49 14.49 15.91
N ARG A 236 -21.70 14.13 16.93
CA ARG A 236 -21.61 14.92 18.18
C ARG A 236 -21.15 16.35 17.93
N ASP A 237 -20.34 16.55 16.88
CA ASP A 237 -19.78 17.84 16.52
C ASP A 237 -20.62 18.59 15.47
N ARG A 238 -21.81 18.09 15.10
CA ARG A 238 -22.68 18.77 14.14
C ARG A 238 -23.56 19.83 14.83
N PRO A 239 -23.83 20.95 14.14
CA PRO A 239 -24.69 21.96 14.67
C PRO A 239 -26.13 21.45 14.84
N PRO A 240 -26.91 22.02 15.82
CA PRO A 240 -28.31 21.72 16.00
C PRO A 240 -29.11 21.91 14.71
N GLY A 241 -29.92 20.92 14.33
CA GLY A 241 -30.79 20.98 13.14
C GLY A 241 -30.37 20.09 11.96
N ASP A 242 -29.20 19.53 11.98
CA ASP A 242 -28.75 18.58 10.95
C ASP A 242 -29.12 17.12 11.37
N LYS A 243 -30.24 16.63 10.83
CA LYS A 243 -30.76 15.30 11.18
C LYS A 243 -29.76 14.23 10.75
N PRO A 244 -29.29 13.36 11.66
CA PRO A 244 -28.35 12.30 11.31
C PRO A 244 -29.02 11.30 10.37
N ARG A 245 -28.33 10.94 9.29
CA ARG A 245 -28.72 9.78 8.48
C ARG A 245 -28.56 8.54 9.36
N ARG A 246 -29.66 7.83 9.68
CA ARG A 246 -29.61 6.60 10.48
C ARG A 246 -28.69 5.60 9.75
N VAL A 247 -27.61 5.22 10.41
CA VAL A 247 -26.71 4.17 9.92
C VAL A 247 -27.14 2.89 10.62
N PRO A 248 -27.41 1.81 9.91
CA PRO A 248 -27.75 0.54 10.54
C PRO A 248 -26.55 0.05 11.38
N VAL A 249 -26.85 -0.53 12.53
CA VAL A 249 -25.87 -1.19 13.42
C VAL A 249 -25.63 -2.64 12.95
N VAL A 250 -26.54 -3.17 12.13
CA VAL A 250 -26.49 -4.51 11.55
C VAL A 250 -26.22 -4.40 10.05
N PRO A 251 -25.48 -5.33 9.45
CA PRO A 251 -25.26 -5.36 8.01
C PRO A 251 -26.59 -5.37 7.23
N ARG A 252 -26.64 -4.57 6.17
CA ARG A 252 -27.75 -4.64 5.21
C ARG A 252 -27.58 -5.87 4.32
N PRO A 253 -28.64 -6.44 3.78
CA PRO A 253 -28.55 -7.55 2.82
C PRO A 253 -27.62 -7.29 1.63
N THR A 254 -27.47 -6.01 1.25
CA THR A 254 -26.63 -5.54 0.13
C THR A 254 -25.19 -5.19 0.51
N ASP A 255 -24.86 -5.14 1.80
CA ASP A 255 -23.46 -4.88 2.23
C ASP A 255 -22.58 -6.03 1.78
N THR A 256 -21.40 -5.70 1.23
CA THR A 256 -20.51 -6.67 0.60
C THR A 256 -19.25 -6.93 1.41
N ILE A 257 -18.75 -8.16 1.33
CA ILE A 257 -17.45 -8.55 1.89
C ILE A 257 -16.80 -9.59 0.99
N ASN A 258 -15.47 -9.63 0.98
CA ASN A 258 -14.71 -10.68 0.29
C ASN A 258 -14.14 -11.65 1.32
N PRO A 259 -14.55 -12.93 1.36
CA PRO A 259 -14.05 -13.89 2.34
C PRO A 259 -12.54 -14.22 2.22
N THR A 260 -11.91 -13.89 1.08
CA THR A 260 -10.47 -14.09 0.88
C THR A 260 -9.65 -13.00 1.54
N ASP A 261 -10.15 -11.75 1.50
CA ASP A 261 -9.57 -10.57 2.15
C ASP A 261 -10.70 -9.68 2.66
N PRO A 262 -11.19 -9.92 3.88
CA PRO A 262 -12.35 -9.23 4.42
C PRO A 262 -12.16 -7.72 4.64
N ASP A 263 -10.91 -7.23 4.68
CA ASP A 263 -10.62 -5.81 4.84
C ASP A 263 -10.63 -5.04 3.53
N SER A 264 -10.51 -5.74 2.40
CA SER A 264 -10.59 -5.11 1.07
C SER A 264 -12.03 -4.69 0.74
N THR A 265 -12.18 -3.67 -0.10
CA THR A 265 -13.48 -3.12 -0.50
C THR A 265 -13.66 -3.09 -2.01
N LEU A 266 -14.92 -3.13 -2.48
CA LEU A 266 -15.24 -2.84 -3.86
C LEU A 266 -15.09 -1.32 -4.10
N THR A 267 -14.08 -0.95 -4.87
CA THR A 267 -13.70 0.45 -5.10
C THR A 267 -13.85 0.80 -6.58
N PRO A 268 -14.57 1.87 -6.93
CA PRO A 268 -14.64 2.35 -8.30
C PRO A 268 -13.29 2.92 -8.74
N THR A 269 -12.93 2.71 -9.99
CA THR A 269 -11.72 3.27 -10.60
C THR A 269 -12.04 3.88 -11.96
N ALA A 270 -11.17 4.78 -12.44
CA ALA A 270 -11.35 5.37 -13.77
C ALA A 270 -11.17 4.36 -14.93
N ARG A 271 -10.40 3.28 -14.71
CA ARG A 271 -10.08 2.28 -15.74
C ARG A 271 -11.04 1.09 -15.75
N GLN A 272 -11.60 0.75 -14.61
CA GLN A 272 -12.52 -0.38 -14.44
C GLN A 272 -13.69 0.05 -13.54
N PRO A 273 -14.91 -0.44 -13.79
CA PRO A 273 -16.07 -0.06 -12.99
C PRO A 273 -15.85 -0.27 -11.48
N TYR A 274 -15.25 -1.39 -11.12
CA TYR A 274 -14.90 -1.70 -9.72
C TYR A 274 -13.74 -2.68 -9.67
N ILE A 275 -12.83 -2.46 -8.71
CA ILE A 275 -11.81 -3.40 -8.26
C ILE A 275 -12.08 -3.83 -6.82
N GLN A 276 -11.67 -5.04 -6.47
CA GLN A 276 -11.52 -5.42 -5.05
C GLN A 276 -10.17 -4.87 -4.60
N GLY A 277 -10.16 -3.89 -3.71
CA GLY A 277 -8.92 -3.18 -3.45
C GLY A 277 -8.93 -2.35 -2.17
N TYR A 278 -7.90 -1.54 -2.07
CA TYR A 278 -7.64 -0.60 -0.99
C TYR A 278 -7.38 0.79 -1.56
N ASN A 279 -7.54 1.79 -0.71
CA ASN A 279 -7.17 3.16 -0.99
C ASN A 279 -5.82 3.45 -0.32
N ALA A 280 -4.75 3.47 -1.09
CA ALA A 280 -3.41 3.76 -0.64
C ALA A 280 -3.14 5.27 -0.71
N GLN A 281 -2.67 5.86 0.39
CA GLN A 281 -2.40 7.27 0.57
C GLN A 281 -0.90 7.53 0.58
N LEU A 282 -0.48 8.64 -0.03
CA LEU A 282 0.90 9.13 -0.02
C LEU A 282 0.93 10.62 0.28
N ALA A 283 1.93 11.02 1.09
CA ALA A 283 2.39 12.40 1.21
C ALA A 283 3.82 12.48 0.66
N VAL A 284 4.06 13.39 -0.28
CA VAL A 284 5.33 13.53 -0.98
C VAL A 284 5.84 14.96 -0.81
N SER A 285 7.13 15.14 -0.46
CA SER A 285 7.75 16.45 -0.45
C SER A 285 7.85 17.01 -1.87
N ALA A 286 7.40 18.27 -2.07
CA ALA A 286 7.48 18.95 -3.36
C ALA A 286 8.86 19.52 -3.65
N GLU A 287 9.75 19.46 -2.69
CA GLU A 287 11.09 20.03 -2.77
C GLU A 287 12.15 18.93 -2.71
N GLY A 288 13.31 19.22 -3.25
CA GLY A 288 14.42 18.26 -3.28
C GLY A 288 14.14 17.04 -4.16
N LEU A 289 14.31 15.86 -3.59
CA LEU A 289 14.21 14.58 -4.32
C LEU A 289 12.78 14.06 -4.49
N GLY A 290 11.75 14.74 -3.99
CA GLY A 290 10.37 14.25 -4.06
C GLY A 290 10.19 12.93 -3.28
N LEU A 291 10.65 12.91 -2.02
CA LEU A 291 10.55 11.73 -1.16
C LEU A 291 9.15 11.58 -0.59
N ILE A 292 8.70 10.33 -0.45
CA ILE A 292 7.48 10.00 0.26
C ILE A 292 7.75 10.17 1.75
N VAL A 293 7.03 11.10 2.41
CA VAL A 293 7.22 11.44 3.82
C VAL A 293 6.17 10.80 4.74
N ALA A 294 5.03 10.39 4.19
CA ALA A 294 4.03 9.58 4.89
C ALA A 294 3.31 8.65 3.92
N ALA A 295 2.92 7.49 4.40
CA ALA A 295 2.25 6.46 3.62
C ALA A 295 1.27 5.68 4.50
N ASP A 296 0.02 5.55 4.07
CA ASP A 296 -1.00 4.75 4.76
C ASP A 296 -1.93 4.05 3.76
N VAL A 297 -2.66 3.08 4.24
CA VAL A 297 -3.69 2.38 3.46
C VAL A 297 -4.97 2.37 4.26
N VAL A 298 -6.07 2.74 3.60
CA VAL A 298 -7.39 2.78 4.22
C VAL A 298 -8.40 1.97 3.40
N ARG A 299 -9.47 1.58 4.08
CA ARG A 299 -10.59 0.85 3.49
C ARG A 299 -11.59 1.78 2.82
N ASP A 300 -11.63 3.04 3.26
CA ASP A 300 -12.55 4.02 2.71
C ASP A 300 -12.19 4.32 1.25
N THR A 301 -13.21 4.31 0.41
CA THR A 301 -13.04 4.61 -1.01
C THR A 301 -12.87 6.10 -1.29
N SER A 302 -13.21 6.96 -0.31
CA SER A 302 -13.10 8.41 -0.36
C SER A 302 -11.88 8.90 0.41
N ASP A 303 -11.23 9.95 -0.08
CA ASP A 303 -10.06 10.58 0.53
C ASP A 303 -10.45 11.67 1.57
N ASN A 304 -11.74 11.95 1.69
CA ASN A 304 -12.30 13.06 2.48
C ASN A 304 -11.93 13.06 3.97
N GLN A 305 -11.53 11.92 4.53
CA GLN A 305 -11.13 11.77 5.94
C GLN A 305 -9.62 11.57 6.12
N GLN A 306 -8.82 11.71 5.05
CA GLN A 306 -7.42 11.29 5.09
C GLN A 306 -6.43 12.46 5.26
N LEU A 307 -6.89 13.71 5.16
CA LEU A 307 -6.02 14.88 5.28
C LEU A 307 -5.31 14.94 6.64
N GLU A 308 -6.10 14.98 7.72
CA GLU A 308 -5.56 15.13 9.09
C GLU A 308 -4.66 13.94 9.49
N PRO A 309 -5.06 12.65 9.31
CA PRO A 309 -4.18 11.51 9.63
C PRO A 309 -2.85 11.52 8.87
N MET A 310 -2.88 11.87 7.59
CA MET A 310 -1.67 11.92 6.76
C MET A 310 -0.73 13.06 7.16
N VAL A 311 -1.28 14.21 7.54
CA VAL A 311 -0.50 15.33 8.08
C VAL A 311 0.10 14.97 9.43
N GLU A 312 -0.67 14.39 10.34
CA GLU A 312 -0.17 13.93 11.65
C GLU A 312 0.99 12.93 11.48
N GLN A 313 0.84 11.97 10.57
CA GLN A 313 1.91 11.02 10.26
C GLN A 313 3.15 11.71 9.68
N THR A 314 2.97 12.69 8.78
CA THR A 314 4.08 13.47 8.22
C THR A 314 4.83 14.21 9.33
N VAL A 315 4.09 14.89 10.21
CA VAL A 315 4.68 15.65 11.33
C VAL A 315 5.45 14.72 12.28
N ALA A 316 4.90 13.52 12.55
CA ALA A 316 5.56 12.53 13.38
C ALA A 316 6.84 11.96 12.75
N ASN A 317 6.85 11.75 11.44
CA ASN A 317 7.99 11.17 10.74
C ASN A 317 9.14 12.16 10.52
N VAL A 318 8.83 13.38 10.07
CA VAL A 318 9.83 14.33 9.55
C VAL A 318 9.64 15.78 10.04
N GLY A 319 8.58 16.08 10.75
CA GLY A 319 8.28 17.43 11.22
C GLY A 319 7.30 18.17 10.31
N ARG A 320 7.10 19.45 10.61
CA ARG A 320 6.10 20.29 9.94
C ARG A 320 6.58 20.79 8.59
N ALA A 321 5.69 20.77 7.60
CA ALA A 321 5.82 21.53 6.37
C ALA A 321 5.16 22.91 6.49
N ALA A 322 5.48 23.84 5.59
CA ALA A 322 4.79 25.12 5.55
C ALA A 322 3.38 24.99 4.96
N GLN A 323 3.23 24.13 3.95
CA GLN A 323 1.98 23.97 3.21
C GLN A 323 1.68 22.52 2.85
N VAL A 324 0.38 22.23 2.71
CA VAL A 324 -0.15 20.96 2.22
C VAL A 324 -1.02 21.21 1.00
N VAL A 325 -0.77 20.52 -0.08
CA VAL A 325 -1.54 20.60 -1.32
C VAL A 325 -2.28 19.29 -1.56
N VAL A 326 -3.60 19.37 -1.71
CA VAL A 326 -4.47 18.19 -1.90
C VAL A 326 -5.46 18.41 -3.03
N ASP A 327 -6.07 17.35 -3.54
CA ASP A 327 -7.15 17.46 -4.51
C ASP A 327 -8.52 17.74 -3.85
N THR A 328 -9.55 17.92 -4.69
CA THR A 328 -10.93 18.15 -4.25
C THR A 328 -11.49 16.97 -3.43
N GLY A 329 -10.98 15.75 -3.63
CA GLY A 329 -11.41 14.56 -2.89
C GLY A 329 -11.15 14.65 -1.39
N TYR A 330 -10.16 15.45 -0.99
CA TYR A 330 -9.81 15.72 0.42
C TYR A 330 -10.62 16.89 1.03
N GLU A 331 -11.52 17.54 0.29
CA GLU A 331 -12.25 18.68 0.82
C GLU A 331 -13.09 18.32 2.05
N ASN A 332 -12.50 18.50 3.22
CA ASN A 332 -13.16 18.44 4.51
C ASN A 332 -12.76 19.67 5.33
N ILE A 333 -13.63 20.67 5.35
CA ILE A 333 -13.33 21.97 5.98
C ILE A 333 -12.99 21.82 7.47
N ARG A 334 -13.53 20.81 8.17
CA ARG A 334 -13.15 20.54 9.56
C ARG A 334 -11.71 20.09 9.69
N GLN A 335 -11.29 19.13 8.86
CA GLN A 335 -9.91 18.67 8.86
C GLN A 335 -8.95 19.76 8.39
N ILE A 336 -9.34 20.55 7.38
CA ILE A 336 -8.54 21.69 6.92
C ILE A 336 -8.30 22.65 8.07
N LEU A 337 -9.35 23.08 8.77
CA LEU A 337 -9.23 23.98 9.92
C LEU A 337 -8.44 23.34 11.07
N ALA A 338 -8.63 22.04 11.33
CA ALA A 338 -7.87 21.33 12.37
C ALA A 338 -6.37 21.29 12.06
N VAL A 339 -5.99 21.00 10.82
CA VAL A 339 -4.59 20.99 10.37
C VAL A 339 -3.98 22.39 10.50
N GLU A 340 -4.67 23.42 10.05
CA GLU A 340 -4.19 24.79 10.13
C GLU A 340 -4.02 25.27 11.59
N GLN A 341 -4.98 24.94 12.45
CA GLN A 341 -4.96 25.33 13.87
C GLN A 341 -3.92 24.54 14.69
N ARG A 342 -3.83 23.22 14.51
CA ARG A 342 -2.93 22.37 15.33
C ARG A 342 -1.49 22.42 14.86
N HIS A 343 -1.29 22.46 13.55
CA HIS A 343 0.05 22.32 12.96
C HIS A 343 0.59 23.62 12.35
N GLY A 344 -0.24 24.68 12.20
CA GLY A 344 0.14 25.92 11.54
C GLY A 344 0.50 25.75 10.06
N MET A 345 0.04 24.65 9.43
CA MET A 345 0.30 24.33 8.04
C MET A 345 -0.84 24.82 7.17
N GLN A 346 -0.54 25.70 6.20
CA GLN A 346 -1.58 26.16 5.26
C GLN A 346 -2.02 25.02 4.32
N VAL A 347 -3.35 24.82 4.19
CA VAL A 347 -3.91 23.79 3.30
C VAL A 347 -4.43 24.44 2.01
N LEU A 348 -3.96 23.96 0.86
CA LEU A 348 -4.46 24.31 -0.46
C LEU A 348 -5.30 23.15 -1.02
N CYS A 349 -6.61 23.35 -1.07
CA CYS A 349 -7.58 22.37 -1.56
C CYS A 349 -8.59 23.07 -2.47
N PRO A 350 -8.77 22.62 -3.72
CA PRO A 350 -9.84 23.15 -4.56
C PRO A 350 -11.21 22.79 -3.97
N PRO A 351 -12.06 23.78 -3.67
CA PRO A 351 -13.39 23.48 -3.18
C PRO A 351 -14.26 22.86 -4.27
N ALA A 352 -14.98 21.77 -3.94
CA ALA A 352 -15.91 21.13 -4.84
C ALA A 352 -16.96 22.11 -5.36
N ALA A 353 -17.43 21.89 -6.59
CA ALA A 353 -18.56 22.63 -7.13
C ALA A 353 -19.78 22.43 -6.21
N SER A 354 -20.32 23.52 -5.67
CA SER A 354 -21.47 23.44 -4.77
C SER A 354 -22.74 23.19 -5.58
N ALA A 355 -23.33 22.02 -5.44
CA ALA A 355 -24.67 21.75 -5.98
C ALA A 355 -25.78 22.62 -5.31
N ASN A 356 -25.50 23.24 -4.15
CA ASN A 356 -26.43 24.01 -3.33
C ASN A 356 -25.90 25.40 -2.96
N ALA A 357 -25.32 26.12 -3.91
CA ALA A 357 -24.78 27.47 -3.68
C ALA A 357 -25.84 28.45 -3.10
N ARG A 358 -27.13 28.26 -3.40
CA ARG A 358 -28.24 29.08 -2.87
C ARG A 358 -28.58 28.79 -1.40
N ALA A 359 -28.38 27.57 -0.91
CA ALA A 359 -28.69 27.19 0.48
C ALA A 359 -27.65 27.72 1.50
N ASP A 360 -26.44 28.02 1.06
CA ASP A 360 -25.37 28.53 1.94
C ASP A 360 -25.48 30.05 2.22
N VAL A 361 -26.32 30.79 1.49
CA VAL A 361 -26.41 32.25 1.56
C VAL A 361 -27.19 32.74 2.80
N VAL A 362 -28.13 31.97 3.34
CA VAL A 362 -29.10 32.43 4.37
C VAL A 362 -28.98 31.65 5.70
N SER A 363 -27.92 30.91 5.93
CA SER A 363 -27.82 30.08 7.14
C SER A 363 -27.43 30.87 8.39
N ARG A 364 -28.30 30.81 9.46
CA ARG A 364 -27.99 31.32 10.80
C ARG A 364 -26.93 30.52 11.57
N SER A 365 -26.51 29.35 11.09
CA SER A 365 -25.52 28.50 11.75
C SER A 365 -24.12 29.09 11.64
N ARG A 366 -23.42 29.28 12.79
CA ARG A 366 -22.02 29.73 12.86
C ARG A 366 -21.11 28.86 12.02
N TRP A 367 -21.30 27.54 12.06
CA TRP A 367 -20.53 26.56 11.28
C TRP A 367 -20.68 26.73 9.77
N ARG A 368 -21.90 26.91 9.27
CA ARG A 368 -22.11 27.09 7.83
C ARG A 368 -21.44 28.36 7.32
N ARG A 369 -21.48 29.45 8.12
CA ARG A 369 -20.76 30.69 7.80
C ARG A 369 -19.25 30.48 7.76
N GLN A 370 -18.67 29.78 8.76
CA GLN A 370 -17.25 29.48 8.80
C GLN A 370 -16.83 28.59 7.62
N ARG A 371 -17.62 27.55 7.31
CA ARG A 371 -17.41 26.69 6.15
C ARG A 371 -17.41 27.45 4.84
N LYS A 372 -18.38 28.35 4.65
CA LYS A 372 -18.47 29.22 3.47
C LYS A 372 -17.27 30.13 3.37
N ALA A 373 -16.94 30.83 4.44
CA ALA A 373 -15.79 31.75 4.49
C ALA A 373 -14.49 31.02 4.11
N LYS A 374 -14.25 29.82 4.65
CA LYS A 374 -13.06 29.03 4.32
C LYS A 374 -13.03 28.57 2.85
N ARG A 375 -14.18 28.16 2.29
CA ARG A 375 -14.28 27.84 0.86
C ARG A 375 -14.00 29.02 -0.04
N ASP A 376 -14.49 30.20 0.33
CA ASP A 376 -14.27 31.43 -0.43
C ASP A 376 -12.81 31.87 -0.34
N GLU A 377 -12.17 31.75 0.83
CA GLU A 377 -10.72 31.94 1.04
C GLU A 377 -9.89 30.99 0.14
N LEU A 378 -10.20 29.68 0.12
CA LEU A 378 -9.53 28.70 -0.71
C LEU A 378 -9.68 29.03 -2.21
N ARG A 379 -10.87 29.46 -2.65
CA ARG A 379 -11.09 29.91 -4.05
C ARG A 379 -10.25 31.13 -4.37
N ALA A 380 -10.28 32.14 -3.50
CA ALA A 380 -9.51 33.37 -3.69
C ALA A 380 -8.00 33.07 -3.77
N CYS A 381 -7.49 32.22 -2.88
CA CYS A 381 -6.08 31.79 -2.91
C CYS A 381 -5.71 31.13 -4.25
N LEU A 382 -6.53 30.20 -4.75
CA LEU A 382 -6.30 29.50 -6.00
C LEU A 382 -6.47 30.37 -7.26
N GLN A 383 -7.11 31.55 -7.15
CA GLN A 383 -7.18 32.52 -8.24
C GLN A 383 -5.91 33.35 -8.36
N THR A 384 -5.10 33.45 -7.32
CA THR A 384 -3.80 34.13 -7.37
C THR A 384 -2.78 33.38 -8.22
N VAL A 385 -1.83 34.07 -8.82
CA VAL A 385 -0.71 33.47 -9.57
C VAL A 385 0.08 32.50 -8.67
N GLN A 386 0.37 32.94 -7.44
CA GLN A 386 1.13 32.15 -6.47
C GLN A 386 0.38 30.91 -6.00
N GLY A 387 -0.93 31.01 -5.72
CA GLY A 387 -1.78 29.88 -5.32
C GLY A 387 -1.88 28.83 -6.42
N ARG A 388 -2.05 29.25 -7.68
CA ARG A 388 -2.04 28.33 -8.85
C ARG A 388 -0.71 27.64 -9.02
N ALA A 389 0.41 28.38 -8.93
CA ALA A 389 1.75 27.79 -9.04
C ALA A 389 2.00 26.77 -7.95
N ARG A 390 1.62 27.04 -6.70
CA ARG A 390 1.74 26.09 -5.58
C ARG A 390 0.86 24.86 -5.75
N TYR A 391 -0.39 25.04 -6.17
CA TYR A 391 -1.29 23.93 -6.46
C TYR A 391 -0.77 23.04 -7.60
N ALA A 392 -0.14 23.63 -8.61
CA ALA A 392 0.46 22.91 -9.73
C ALA A 392 1.59 21.95 -9.30
N LEU A 393 2.25 22.20 -8.14
CA LEU A 393 3.29 21.31 -7.60
C LEU A 393 2.78 19.88 -7.41
N ARG A 394 1.49 19.66 -7.16
CA ARG A 394 0.90 18.33 -7.05
C ARG A 394 1.16 17.46 -8.28
N ARG A 395 1.06 18.07 -9.49
CA ARG A 395 1.23 17.36 -10.76
C ARG A 395 2.67 16.91 -11.00
N ILE A 396 3.64 17.57 -10.40
CA ILE A 396 5.07 17.27 -10.56
C ILE A 396 5.65 16.51 -9.36
N THR A 397 4.86 16.23 -8.33
CA THR A 397 5.32 15.54 -7.11
C THR A 397 4.58 14.24 -6.87
N VAL A 398 3.39 14.28 -6.29
CA VAL A 398 2.69 13.08 -5.86
C VAL A 398 2.12 12.26 -7.04
N GLU A 399 1.65 12.92 -8.11
CA GLU A 399 1.17 12.20 -9.30
C GLU A 399 2.28 11.39 -9.98
N PRO A 400 3.51 11.94 -10.23
CA PRO A 400 4.64 11.14 -10.71
C PRO A 400 5.07 10.04 -9.76
N ALA A 401 5.06 10.26 -8.43
CA ALA A 401 5.41 9.22 -7.47
C ALA A 401 4.46 8.03 -7.58
N ILE A 402 3.15 8.27 -7.66
CA ILE A 402 2.13 7.24 -7.89
C ILE A 402 2.34 6.58 -9.26
N GLY A 403 2.65 7.38 -10.29
CA GLY A 403 2.95 6.89 -11.64
C GLY A 403 4.15 5.95 -11.68
N ILE A 404 5.24 6.31 -11.02
CA ILE A 404 6.44 5.47 -10.90
C ILE A 404 6.12 4.15 -10.18
N ILE A 405 5.43 4.21 -9.04
CA ILE A 405 5.05 3.00 -8.29
C ILE A 405 4.21 2.07 -9.15
N LYS A 406 3.21 2.58 -9.88
CA LYS A 406 2.30 1.75 -10.68
C LYS A 406 2.87 1.29 -12.01
N ASN A 407 3.56 2.17 -12.73
CA ASN A 407 3.92 1.91 -14.12
C ASN A 407 5.39 1.51 -14.28
N VAL A 408 6.30 2.04 -13.45
CA VAL A 408 7.74 1.71 -13.53
C VAL A 408 8.05 0.52 -12.63
N LEU A 409 7.63 0.56 -11.36
CA LEU A 409 7.82 -0.57 -10.45
C LEU A 409 6.79 -1.69 -10.73
N GLY A 410 5.64 -1.37 -11.32
CA GLY A 410 4.59 -2.35 -11.62
C GLY A 410 3.76 -2.75 -10.39
N PHE A 411 3.81 -1.99 -9.29
CA PHE A 411 3.05 -2.29 -8.08
C PHE A 411 1.60 -1.83 -8.22
N VAL A 412 0.76 -2.69 -8.76
CA VAL A 412 -0.68 -2.45 -8.98
C VAL A 412 -1.57 -3.28 -8.05
N ARG A 413 -0.99 -4.28 -7.37
CA ARG A 413 -1.69 -5.22 -6.49
C ARG A 413 -0.85 -5.56 -5.27
N PHE A 414 -1.48 -5.55 -4.10
CA PHE A 414 -0.88 -6.05 -2.85
C PHE A 414 -0.65 -7.57 -2.90
N GLN A 415 0.44 -8.03 -2.33
CA GLN A 415 0.72 -9.46 -2.15
C GLN A 415 0.17 -9.98 -0.83
N LEU A 416 0.11 -9.12 0.18
CA LEU A 416 -0.41 -9.43 1.50
C LEU A 416 -1.92 -9.23 1.59
N ARG A 417 -2.56 -9.80 2.60
CA ARG A 417 -3.99 -9.72 2.89
C ARG A 417 -4.22 -9.22 4.31
N GLY A 418 -5.32 -8.48 4.48
CA GLY A 418 -5.67 -7.82 5.73
C GLY A 418 -4.98 -6.46 5.87
N LEU A 419 -5.73 -5.47 6.38
CA LEU A 419 -5.36 -4.06 6.36
C LEU A 419 -3.97 -3.79 6.96
N GLU A 420 -3.65 -4.34 8.12
CA GLU A 420 -2.37 -4.08 8.80
C GLU A 420 -1.17 -4.61 8.01
N LYS A 421 -1.31 -5.78 7.40
CA LYS A 421 -0.24 -6.35 6.56
C LYS A 421 -0.08 -5.58 5.24
N VAL A 422 -1.19 -5.10 4.69
CA VAL A 422 -1.21 -4.26 3.48
C VAL A 422 -0.56 -2.90 3.76
N LYS A 423 -0.78 -2.30 4.94
CA LYS A 423 -0.05 -1.10 5.40
C LYS A 423 1.45 -1.35 5.47
N THR A 424 1.83 -2.48 6.04
CA THR A 424 3.24 -2.88 6.13
C THR A 424 3.88 -2.98 4.74
N GLU A 425 3.19 -3.59 3.80
CA GLU A 425 3.67 -3.70 2.43
C GLU A 425 3.76 -2.33 1.73
N TRP A 426 2.84 -1.40 2.04
CA TRP A 426 2.89 -0.05 1.50
C TRP A 426 4.06 0.77 2.03
N TRP A 427 4.44 0.58 3.30
CA TRP A 427 5.69 1.16 3.84
C TRP A 427 6.92 0.60 3.14
N LEU A 428 6.96 -0.69 2.85
CA LEU A 428 8.07 -1.30 2.09
C LEU A 428 8.16 -0.73 0.67
N VAL A 429 7.04 -0.58 -0.03
CA VAL A 429 6.99 0.06 -1.35
C VAL A 429 7.50 1.51 -1.28
N SER A 430 7.08 2.25 -0.26
CA SER A 430 7.49 3.64 -0.04
C SER A 430 8.97 3.75 0.32
N LEU A 431 9.49 2.82 1.15
CA LEU A 431 10.91 2.70 1.46
C LEU A 431 11.73 2.42 0.20
N ALA A 432 11.31 1.45 -0.62
CA ALA A 432 11.97 1.11 -1.86
C ALA A 432 11.99 2.27 -2.86
N PHE A 433 10.88 3.00 -2.98
CA PHE A 433 10.79 4.22 -3.78
C PHE A 433 11.79 5.27 -3.30
N ASN A 434 11.82 5.54 -1.99
CA ASN A 434 12.72 6.54 -1.41
C ASN A 434 14.20 6.15 -1.58
N CYS A 435 14.55 4.87 -1.38
CA CYS A 435 15.91 4.37 -1.61
C CYS A 435 16.37 4.61 -3.06
N ARG A 436 15.53 4.34 -4.05
CA ARG A 436 15.87 4.66 -5.47
C ARG A 436 16.12 6.14 -5.71
N ARG A 437 15.37 7.02 -5.06
CA ARG A 437 15.54 8.46 -5.19
C ARG A 437 16.80 8.96 -4.52
N LEU A 438 17.14 8.39 -3.37
CA LEU A 438 18.33 8.76 -2.61
C LEU A 438 19.61 8.22 -3.25
N ALA A 439 19.59 6.99 -3.78
CA ALA A 439 20.75 6.38 -4.43
C ALA A 439 21.34 7.23 -5.57
N VAL A 440 20.51 7.94 -6.33
CA VAL A 440 20.96 8.86 -7.42
C VAL A 440 21.84 9.99 -6.92
N ARG A 441 21.83 10.30 -5.62
CA ARG A 441 22.61 11.40 -5.00
C ARG A 441 23.68 10.91 -4.03
N TRP A 442 23.79 9.58 -3.85
CA TRP A 442 24.77 8.97 -2.95
C TRP A 442 26.17 8.88 -3.58
N THR A 443 26.21 8.92 -4.90
CA THR A 443 27.44 9.04 -5.69
C THR A 443 27.85 10.51 -5.76
#